data_2c10903ddd71d700e83122e18da94406
#
_entry.id   2c10903ddd71d700e83122e18da94406
#
_cell.length_a   1.000
_cell.length_b   1.000
_cell.length_c   1.000
_cell.angle_alpha   90.00
_cell.angle_beta   90.00
_cell.angle_gamma   90.00
#
_symmetry.space_group_name_H-M   'P 1'
#
loop_
_entity.id
_entity.type
_entity.pdbx_description
1 polymer ?
#
loop_
_entity_poly.entity_id
_entity_poly.type
_entity_poly.pdbx_seq_one_letter_code
_entity_poly.pdbx_strand_id
1 'polypeptide(L)'
;VNLRSSWTAETGQTREDTRLTQTGVTTLANPVQVRSGVLPGSYDGQYRLAAFWTFGSAPMTATVSEGRAVVQGDISQGAYPVTLPNSETLTFAPGNAQYGRVDLIVLRIYDGLYDDNQRYEAKLEILQGTPDPAPRAPLVPERCLPLYEVLVPAGASAGNGGIPWATSLTDLRTPVVSLGGILPVEGAVQPGAYPGQYQDAGGALQRWDGGAWVAYPSATGGIVPASAGNAPASYTGQYRDSPTGVLQRWNGTAWVPAVPGPYFTDNGDQGETTSGSYVSTLVGRTTNPLRVSFVAPPSKAVAVGFGCRMRSRDDAYAYMALELSQGATVISAPDDEYGLYTASTTTTSVSAMRRFSGLTPGATYTLTAYFRVVPTTPAVKGVFDNTYIKVDPLP
;
A
#
# COMPACT_ATOMS: atom_id res chain seq x y z
N VAL A 1 -19.87 -31.84 -37.12
CA VAL A 1 -18.41 -31.84 -36.76
C VAL A 1 -18.21 -30.94 -35.56
N ASN A 2 -17.68 -31.48 -34.46
CA ASN A 2 -17.53 -30.71 -33.23
C ASN A 2 -16.17 -30.01 -33.16
N LEU A 3 -15.16 -30.49 -33.91
CA LEU A 3 -13.83 -29.86 -33.93
C LEU A 3 -13.78 -28.84 -35.08
N ARG A 4 -13.34 -27.62 -34.75
CA ARG A 4 -13.18 -26.50 -35.68
C ARG A 4 -11.70 -26.22 -35.90
N SER A 5 -11.32 -25.91 -37.11
CA SER A 5 -9.95 -25.53 -37.50
C SER A 5 -9.99 -24.34 -38.43
N SER A 6 -8.91 -23.54 -38.41
CA SER A 6 -8.66 -22.48 -39.40
C SER A 6 -7.50 -22.88 -40.32
N TRP A 7 -7.45 -22.22 -41.50
CA TRP A 7 -6.39 -22.39 -42.51
C TRP A 7 -6.28 -23.79 -43.11
N THR A 8 -7.41 -24.49 -43.18
CA THR A 8 -7.54 -25.65 -44.04
C THR A 8 -7.90 -25.19 -45.48
N ALA A 9 -8.15 -26.12 -46.40
CA ALA A 9 -8.54 -25.77 -47.75
C ALA A 9 -9.83 -24.91 -47.80
N GLU A 10 -10.01 -24.08 -48.82
CA GLU A 10 -11.12 -23.13 -48.98
C GLU A 10 -12.52 -23.72 -48.76
N THR A 11 -12.67 -24.99 -49.06
CA THR A 11 -13.94 -25.73 -48.89
C THR A 11 -14.13 -26.31 -47.48
N GLY A 12 -13.11 -26.24 -46.63
CA GLY A 12 -13.13 -26.84 -45.30
C GLY A 12 -13.18 -25.84 -44.14
N GLN A 13 -13.26 -24.53 -44.41
CA GLN A 13 -13.22 -23.48 -43.41
C GLN A 13 -14.34 -22.46 -43.64
N THR A 14 -15.03 -22.12 -42.56
CA THR A 14 -16.02 -21.03 -42.54
C THR A 14 -15.44 -19.79 -41.80
N ARG A 15 -16.13 -18.65 -41.93
CA ARG A 15 -15.81 -17.44 -41.13
C ARG A 15 -15.97 -17.70 -39.64
N GLU A 16 -16.92 -18.55 -39.25
CA GLU A 16 -17.12 -19.00 -37.87
C GLU A 16 -15.90 -19.77 -37.35
N ASP A 17 -15.38 -20.70 -38.17
CA ASP A 17 -14.17 -21.46 -37.79
C ASP A 17 -13.00 -20.54 -37.51
N THR A 18 -12.81 -19.50 -38.34
CA THR A 18 -11.78 -18.48 -38.11
C THR A 18 -12.00 -17.73 -36.82
N ARG A 19 -13.22 -17.29 -36.53
CA ARG A 19 -13.53 -16.58 -35.26
C ARG A 19 -13.35 -17.47 -34.04
N LEU A 20 -13.79 -18.71 -34.08
CA LEU A 20 -13.69 -19.66 -32.97
C LEU A 20 -12.25 -20.08 -32.67
N THR A 21 -11.42 -20.24 -33.69
CA THR A 21 -10.02 -20.66 -33.52
C THR A 21 -9.13 -19.53 -33.10
N GLN A 22 -9.49 -18.26 -33.29
CA GLN A 22 -8.72 -17.09 -32.86
C GLN A 22 -9.06 -16.61 -31.45
N THR A 23 -10.03 -17.23 -30.77
CA THR A 23 -10.42 -16.81 -29.41
C THR A 23 -9.26 -16.89 -28.40
N GLY A 24 -8.29 -17.77 -28.59
CA GLY A 24 -7.15 -17.92 -27.71
C GLY A 24 -6.07 -16.84 -27.82
N VAL A 25 -6.17 -15.88 -28.77
CA VAL A 25 -5.15 -14.83 -28.95
C VAL A 25 -5.37 -13.60 -28.08
N THR A 26 -6.49 -13.51 -27.38
CA THR A 26 -6.82 -12.42 -26.45
C THR A 26 -7.26 -12.98 -25.11
N THR A 27 -7.51 -12.10 -24.13
CA THR A 27 -7.94 -12.49 -22.79
C THR A 27 -9.17 -13.39 -22.80
N LEU A 28 -9.03 -14.60 -22.28
CA LEU A 28 -10.12 -15.56 -22.21
C LEU A 28 -11.15 -15.19 -21.11
N ALA A 29 -12.43 -15.37 -21.41
CA ALA A 29 -13.51 -15.35 -20.42
C ALA A 29 -13.80 -16.76 -19.89
N ASN A 30 -13.67 -17.78 -20.77
CA ASN A 30 -13.79 -19.19 -20.47
C ASN A 30 -13.03 -19.99 -21.56
N PRO A 31 -13.00 -21.33 -21.54
CA PRO A 31 -12.20 -22.13 -22.48
C PRO A 31 -12.51 -21.91 -23.98
N VAL A 32 -13.68 -21.38 -24.32
CA VAL A 32 -14.13 -21.21 -25.71
C VAL A 32 -14.56 -19.81 -26.11
N GLN A 33 -14.51 -18.86 -25.16
CA GLN A 33 -14.87 -17.46 -25.40
C GLN A 33 -13.77 -16.52 -24.90
N VAL A 34 -13.61 -15.38 -25.57
CA VAL A 34 -12.75 -14.28 -25.10
C VAL A 34 -13.58 -13.27 -24.31
N ARG A 35 -12.92 -12.43 -23.55
CA ARG A 35 -13.50 -11.23 -22.96
C ARG A 35 -13.59 -10.15 -24.05
N SER A 36 -14.76 -9.53 -24.20
CA SER A 36 -14.88 -8.31 -25.02
C SER A 36 -14.09 -7.18 -24.39
N GLY A 37 -13.41 -6.40 -25.20
CA GLY A 37 -12.62 -5.27 -24.70
C GLY A 37 -11.70 -4.66 -25.73
N VAL A 38 -10.97 -3.63 -25.31
CA VAL A 38 -10.02 -2.88 -26.14
C VAL A 38 -8.59 -3.38 -25.91
N LEU A 39 -7.78 -3.40 -26.97
CA LEU A 39 -6.36 -3.73 -26.86
C LEU A 39 -5.60 -2.47 -26.47
N PRO A 40 -4.75 -2.52 -25.44
CA PRO A 40 -3.97 -1.38 -24.99
C PRO A 40 -2.94 -0.97 -26.05
N GLY A 41 -2.62 0.31 -26.07
CA GLY A 41 -1.61 0.90 -26.93
C GLY A 41 -1.50 2.39 -26.66
N SER A 42 -0.35 2.96 -26.97
CA SER A 42 -0.10 4.38 -26.83
C SER A 42 0.90 4.83 -27.90
N TYR A 43 0.72 6.03 -28.44
CA TYR A 43 1.68 6.64 -29.38
C TYR A 43 2.84 7.32 -28.66
N ASP A 44 2.58 7.88 -27.50
CA ASP A 44 3.55 8.71 -26.75
C ASP A 44 4.02 8.06 -25.45
N GLY A 45 3.50 6.87 -25.14
CA GLY A 45 3.79 6.16 -23.89
C GLY A 45 3.10 6.74 -22.65
N GLN A 46 2.29 7.80 -22.79
CA GLN A 46 1.62 8.42 -21.64
C GLN A 46 0.37 7.66 -21.20
N TYR A 47 -0.37 7.12 -22.17
CA TYR A 47 -1.63 6.43 -21.94
C TYR A 47 -1.49 4.93 -22.19
N ARG A 48 -1.76 4.13 -21.19
CA ARG A 48 -1.74 2.66 -21.30
C ARG A 48 -2.91 2.14 -22.14
N LEU A 49 -4.02 2.88 -22.17
CA LEU A 49 -5.24 2.57 -22.88
C LEU A 49 -5.63 3.74 -23.79
N ALA A 50 -4.80 4.03 -24.79
CA ALA A 50 -5.10 5.08 -25.78
C ALA A 50 -6.16 4.68 -26.80
N ALA A 51 -6.38 3.37 -27.02
CA ALA A 51 -7.36 2.86 -27.97
C ALA A 51 -8.78 3.33 -27.62
N PHE A 52 -9.47 3.92 -28.60
CA PHE A 52 -10.82 4.48 -28.46
C PHE A 52 -10.93 5.55 -27.36
N TRP A 53 -9.85 6.28 -27.09
CA TRP A 53 -9.89 7.42 -26.20
C TRP A 53 -10.90 8.44 -26.69
N THR A 54 -11.79 8.89 -25.83
CA THR A 54 -12.88 9.78 -26.19
C THR A 54 -12.72 11.11 -25.48
N PHE A 55 -12.86 12.20 -26.23
CA PHE A 55 -12.81 13.56 -25.70
C PHE A 55 -13.77 14.46 -26.45
N GLY A 56 -14.27 15.52 -25.80
CA GLY A 56 -15.11 16.54 -26.44
C GLY A 56 -14.31 17.38 -27.43
N SER A 57 -14.77 17.47 -28.67
CA SER A 57 -14.16 18.27 -29.73
C SER A 57 -14.98 19.49 -30.11
N ALA A 58 -16.28 19.49 -29.77
CA ALA A 58 -17.21 20.63 -29.90
C ALA A 58 -18.36 20.50 -28.87
N PRO A 59 -19.22 21.53 -28.67
CA PRO A 59 -20.27 21.52 -27.64
C PRO A 59 -21.12 20.23 -27.59
N MET A 60 -21.49 19.69 -28.76
CA MET A 60 -22.30 18.46 -28.85
C MET A 60 -21.59 17.33 -29.61
N THR A 61 -20.26 17.40 -29.72
CA THR A 61 -19.49 16.46 -30.53
C THR A 61 -18.31 15.93 -29.73
N ALA A 62 -18.14 14.61 -29.73
CA ALA A 62 -16.96 13.94 -29.21
C ALA A 62 -16.15 13.34 -30.35
N THR A 63 -14.85 13.30 -30.18
CA THR A 63 -13.91 12.55 -31.04
C THR A 63 -13.48 11.31 -30.30
N VAL A 64 -13.56 10.17 -30.99
CA VAL A 64 -13.04 8.86 -30.52
C VAL A 64 -11.78 8.56 -31.31
N SER A 65 -10.69 8.29 -30.62
CA SER A 65 -9.41 7.97 -31.26
C SER A 65 -9.40 6.58 -31.89
N GLU A 66 -8.46 6.37 -32.79
CA GLU A 66 -8.16 5.06 -33.36
C GLU A 66 -7.91 4.01 -32.28
N GLY A 67 -8.13 2.74 -32.64
CA GLY A 67 -7.92 1.65 -31.69
C GLY A 67 -8.29 0.27 -32.24
N ARG A 68 -7.96 -0.73 -31.47
CA ARG A 68 -8.32 -2.12 -31.74
C ARG A 68 -9.13 -2.67 -30.56
N ALA A 69 -10.12 -3.50 -30.87
CA ALA A 69 -10.95 -4.18 -29.89
C ALA A 69 -11.33 -5.58 -30.35
N VAL A 70 -11.84 -6.35 -29.42
CA VAL A 70 -12.45 -7.64 -29.67
C VAL A 70 -13.86 -7.62 -29.08
N VAL A 71 -14.85 -8.02 -29.83
CA VAL A 71 -16.25 -8.17 -29.40
C VAL A 71 -16.63 -9.63 -29.48
N GLN A 72 -16.91 -10.26 -28.33
CA GLN A 72 -17.39 -11.64 -28.28
C GLN A 72 -18.87 -11.68 -28.64
N GLY A 73 -19.23 -12.52 -29.59
CA GLY A 73 -20.60 -12.93 -29.82
C GLY A 73 -21.02 -14.13 -28.97
N ASP A 74 -22.05 -14.83 -29.34
CA ASP A 74 -22.39 -16.10 -28.71
C ASP A 74 -21.27 -17.14 -28.88
N ILE A 75 -21.33 -18.23 -28.10
CA ILE A 75 -20.33 -19.30 -28.18
C ILE A 75 -20.18 -19.83 -29.63
N SER A 76 -21.30 -19.97 -30.35
CA SER A 76 -21.29 -20.43 -31.73
C SER A 76 -20.75 -19.42 -32.73
N GLN A 77 -20.77 -18.13 -32.37
CA GLN A 77 -20.33 -17.05 -33.27
C GLN A 77 -18.82 -16.76 -33.16
N GLY A 78 -18.25 -16.93 -31.96
CA GLY A 78 -16.89 -16.61 -31.70
C GLY A 78 -16.64 -15.10 -31.51
N ALA A 79 -15.37 -14.67 -31.61
CA ALA A 79 -14.95 -13.31 -31.38
C ALA A 79 -14.74 -12.52 -32.68
N TYR A 80 -15.17 -11.26 -32.67
CA TYR A 80 -15.02 -10.31 -33.77
C TYR A 80 -13.90 -9.32 -33.48
N PRO A 81 -12.69 -9.46 -34.05
CA PRO A 81 -11.65 -8.41 -33.98
C PRO A 81 -12.11 -7.21 -34.81
N VAL A 82 -11.96 -6.01 -34.24
CA VAL A 82 -12.31 -4.76 -34.93
C VAL A 82 -11.16 -3.77 -34.84
N THR A 83 -11.04 -2.90 -35.84
CA THR A 83 -10.04 -1.83 -35.88
C THR A 83 -10.70 -0.55 -36.35
N LEU A 84 -10.56 0.52 -35.59
CA LEU A 84 -10.79 1.90 -36.02
C LEU A 84 -9.43 2.51 -36.43
N PRO A 85 -9.17 2.64 -37.76
CA PRO A 85 -7.82 3.05 -38.19
C PRO A 85 -7.55 4.54 -38.11
N ASN A 86 -8.59 5.37 -37.99
CA ASN A 86 -8.52 6.82 -37.87
C ASN A 86 -9.58 7.28 -36.87
N SER A 87 -9.31 8.37 -36.18
CA SER A 87 -10.28 8.98 -35.25
C SER A 87 -11.60 9.27 -35.94
N GLU A 88 -12.71 9.07 -35.23
CA GLU A 88 -14.07 9.31 -35.69
C GLU A 88 -14.79 10.29 -34.77
N THR A 89 -15.61 11.17 -35.34
CA THR A 89 -16.43 12.14 -34.59
C THR A 89 -17.89 11.67 -34.49
N LEU A 90 -18.42 11.78 -33.27
CA LEU A 90 -19.82 11.44 -32.96
C LEU A 90 -20.54 12.72 -32.51
N THR A 91 -21.70 13.00 -33.13
CA THR A 91 -22.57 14.12 -32.79
C THR A 91 -23.76 13.64 -31.97
N PHE A 92 -23.91 14.22 -30.78
CA PHE A 92 -25.01 13.93 -29.87
C PHE A 92 -26.25 14.76 -30.17
N ALA A 93 -27.42 14.14 -30.05
CA ALA A 93 -28.68 14.84 -30.14
C ALA A 93 -28.79 15.89 -28.98
N PRO A 94 -29.48 17.00 -29.21
CA PRO A 94 -29.75 17.99 -28.15
C PRO A 94 -30.38 17.36 -26.91
N GLY A 95 -30.08 17.92 -25.75
CA GLY A 95 -30.66 17.52 -24.46
C GLY A 95 -32.18 17.78 -24.43
N ASN A 96 -32.91 16.98 -23.69
CA ASN A 96 -34.31 17.25 -23.37
C ASN A 96 -34.42 18.52 -22.53
N ALA A 97 -35.49 19.30 -22.69
CA ALA A 97 -35.65 20.57 -22.00
C ALA A 97 -35.77 20.45 -20.47
N GLN A 98 -36.23 19.29 -19.97
CA GLN A 98 -36.58 19.10 -18.57
C GLN A 98 -35.62 18.21 -17.81
N TYR A 99 -35.17 17.14 -18.42
CA TYR A 99 -34.35 16.09 -17.78
C TYR A 99 -33.08 15.80 -18.55
N GLY A 100 -32.00 15.47 -17.84
CA GLY A 100 -30.81 14.89 -18.44
C GLY A 100 -31.03 13.44 -18.88
N ARG A 101 -30.11 12.92 -19.67
CA ARG A 101 -30.05 11.52 -20.06
C ARG A 101 -28.62 11.03 -20.07
N VAL A 102 -28.41 9.71 -19.99
CA VAL A 102 -27.11 9.07 -20.18
C VAL A 102 -27.12 8.32 -21.51
N ASP A 103 -26.27 8.75 -22.44
CA ASP A 103 -26.02 8.09 -23.71
C ASP A 103 -24.81 7.16 -23.60
N LEU A 104 -24.74 6.10 -24.41
CA LEU A 104 -23.56 5.24 -24.51
C LEU A 104 -22.85 5.42 -25.84
N ILE A 105 -21.55 5.58 -25.85
CA ILE A 105 -20.70 5.37 -27.02
C ILE A 105 -20.32 3.89 -27.03
N VAL A 106 -20.60 3.21 -28.14
CA VAL A 106 -20.43 1.75 -28.28
C VAL A 106 -19.79 1.36 -29.61
N LEU A 107 -19.02 0.26 -29.55
CA LEU A 107 -18.70 -0.52 -30.75
C LEU A 107 -19.73 -1.62 -30.91
N ARG A 108 -20.42 -1.65 -32.03
CA ARG A 108 -21.46 -2.66 -32.34
C ARG A 108 -21.14 -3.45 -33.59
N ILE A 109 -21.33 -4.76 -33.51
CA ILE A 109 -21.21 -5.68 -34.63
C ILE A 109 -22.61 -6.03 -35.13
N TYR A 110 -22.83 -5.80 -36.40
CA TYR A 110 -24.00 -6.24 -37.14
C TYR A 110 -23.59 -7.43 -38.02
N ASP A 111 -24.13 -8.60 -37.72
CA ASP A 111 -23.88 -9.81 -38.50
C ASP A 111 -25.22 -10.44 -38.91
N GLY A 112 -25.67 -10.10 -40.11
CA GLY A 112 -26.94 -10.52 -40.64
C GLY A 112 -27.13 -12.05 -40.82
N LEU A 113 -26.11 -12.86 -40.52
CA LEU A 113 -26.27 -14.30 -40.36
C LEU A 113 -26.94 -14.68 -39.04
N TYR A 114 -26.87 -13.79 -38.06
CA TYR A 114 -27.37 -13.99 -36.70
C TYR A 114 -28.36 -12.91 -36.28
N ASP A 115 -28.42 -11.82 -37.05
CA ASP A 115 -29.34 -10.69 -36.83
C ASP A 115 -30.33 -10.65 -37.98
N ASP A 116 -31.60 -10.42 -37.72
CA ASP A 116 -32.64 -10.25 -38.76
C ASP A 116 -32.52 -8.93 -39.53
N ASN A 117 -31.44 -8.16 -39.35
CA ASN A 117 -31.27 -6.81 -39.89
C ASN A 117 -30.54 -6.76 -41.24
N GLN A 118 -30.04 -7.87 -41.75
CA GLN A 118 -29.29 -8.02 -43.02
C GLN A 118 -28.08 -7.08 -43.15
N ARG A 119 -27.50 -6.61 -42.03
CA ARG A 119 -26.30 -5.75 -42.02
C ARG A 119 -25.07 -6.58 -41.71
N TYR A 120 -23.93 -6.19 -42.30
CA TYR A 120 -22.64 -6.89 -42.15
C TYR A 120 -21.56 -5.85 -41.96
N GLU A 121 -21.52 -5.22 -40.79
CA GLU A 121 -20.58 -4.15 -40.47
C GLU A 121 -20.24 -4.07 -38.97
N ALA A 122 -19.08 -3.50 -38.69
CA ALA A 122 -18.77 -2.98 -37.35
C ALA A 122 -18.97 -1.45 -37.35
N LYS A 123 -19.60 -0.91 -36.33
CA LYS A 123 -19.93 0.51 -36.27
C LYS A 123 -19.67 1.09 -34.91
N LEU A 124 -19.06 2.30 -34.89
CA LEU A 124 -19.04 3.15 -33.73
C LEU A 124 -20.32 3.98 -33.72
N GLU A 125 -21.12 3.90 -32.65
CA GLU A 125 -22.40 4.62 -32.58
C GLU A 125 -22.77 5.06 -31.17
N ILE A 126 -23.75 5.97 -31.10
CA ILE A 126 -24.36 6.43 -29.86
C ILE A 126 -25.68 5.68 -29.64
N LEU A 127 -25.76 4.95 -28.52
CA LEU A 127 -27.03 4.47 -27.99
C LEU A 127 -27.62 5.55 -27.11
N GLN A 128 -28.66 6.25 -27.59
CA GLN A 128 -29.29 7.33 -26.86
C GLN A 128 -30.11 6.81 -25.68
N GLY A 129 -29.89 7.37 -24.50
CA GLY A 129 -30.68 7.06 -23.32
C GLY A 129 -32.02 7.81 -23.27
N THR A 130 -32.83 7.45 -22.30
CA THR A 130 -34.13 8.10 -22.05
C THR A 130 -33.93 9.26 -21.06
N PRO A 131 -34.46 10.46 -21.34
CA PRO A 131 -34.46 11.55 -20.36
C PRO A 131 -35.25 11.17 -19.09
N ASP A 132 -34.65 11.32 -17.91
CA ASP A 132 -35.24 10.94 -16.63
C ASP A 132 -34.72 11.82 -15.50
N PRO A 133 -35.49 12.08 -14.41
CA PRO A 133 -34.95 12.75 -13.21
C PRO A 133 -33.75 12.06 -12.57
N ALA A 134 -33.61 10.73 -12.75
CA ALA A 134 -32.46 9.91 -12.33
C ALA A 134 -31.97 9.09 -13.55
N PRO A 135 -31.31 9.75 -14.53
CA PRO A 135 -31.02 9.13 -15.81
C PRO A 135 -30.05 7.94 -15.67
N ARG A 136 -30.33 6.89 -16.44
CA ARG A 136 -29.51 5.69 -16.52
C ARG A 136 -29.11 5.41 -17.95
N ALA A 137 -27.97 4.73 -18.10
CA ALA A 137 -27.54 4.25 -19.41
C ALA A 137 -28.56 3.25 -20.02
N PRO A 138 -28.73 3.27 -21.32
CA PRO A 138 -29.56 2.28 -22.01
C PRO A 138 -28.96 0.86 -21.87
N LEU A 139 -29.81 -0.16 -22.07
CA LEU A 139 -29.34 -1.54 -22.12
C LEU A 139 -28.39 -1.74 -23.31
N VAL A 140 -27.29 -2.42 -23.06
CA VAL A 140 -26.31 -2.75 -24.09
C VAL A 140 -26.83 -3.95 -24.90
N PRO A 141 -26.99 -3.82 -26.22
CA PRO A 141 -27.40 -4.93 -27.08
C PRO A 141 -26.34 -6.04 -27.16
N GLU A 142 -26.71 -7.20 -27.67
CA GLU A 142 -25.74 -8.25 -27.97
C GLU A 142 -24.70 -7.78 -29.00
N ARG A 143 -23.53 -8.38 -28.98
CA ARG A 143 -22.40 -8.05 -29.86
C ARG A 143 -22.05 -6.56 -29.85
N CYS A 144 -22.14 -5.97 -28.67
CA CYS A 144 -21.92 -4.57 -28.46
C CYS A 144 -20.91 -4.40 -27.29
N LEU A 145 -19.91 -3.55 -27.50
CA LEU A 145 -18.89 -3.19 -26.48
C LEU A 145 -19.10 -1.74 -26.10
N PRO A 146 -19.54 -1.45 -24.86
CA PRO A 146 -19.61 -0.07 -24.37
C PRO A 146 -18.20 0.49 -24.14
N LEU A 147 -18.01 1.74 -24.59
CA LEU A 147 -16.75 2.46 -24.44
C LEU A 147 -16.86 3.57 -23.41
N TYR A 148 -17.91 4.38 -23.48
CA TYR A 148 -18.16 5.50 -22.56
C TYR A 148 -19.62 5.69 -22.26
N GLU A 149 -19.95 6.09 -21.04
CA GLU A 149 -21.17 6.80 -20.71
C GLU A 149 -20.98 8.30 -20.91
N VAL A 150 -22.00 8.95 -21.42
CA VAL A 150 -22.02 10.40 -21.64
C VAL A 150 -23.27 10.99 -21.02
N LEU A 151 -23.10 11.76 -19.95
CA LEU A 151 -24.21 12.52 -19.35
C LEU A 151 -24.53 13.74 -20.22
N VAL A 152 -25.68 13.75 -20.85
CA VAL A 152 -26.21 14.87 -21.61
C VAL A 152 -27.17 15.67 -20.71
N PRO A 153 -26.79 16.87 -20.24
CA PRO A 153 -27.65 17.66 -19.35
C PRO A 153 -28.95 18.10 -20.00
N ALA A 154 -29.93 18.43 -19.18
CA ALA A 154 -31.15 19.09 -19.64
C ALA A 154 -30.83 20.38 -20.37
N GLY A 155 -31.46 20.61 -21.52
CA GLY A 155 -31.30 21.83 -22.33
C GLY A 155 -29.97 21.93 -23.09
N ALA A 156 -29.06 20.98 -22.97
CA ALA A 156 -27.78 20.99 -23.66
C ALA A 156 -27.94 21.04 -25.18
N SER A 157 -27.29 21.98 -25.83
CA SER A 157 -27.28 22.14 -27.28
C SER A 157 -26.04 22.89 -27.74
N ALA A 158 -25.77 22.87 -29.04
CA ALA A 158 -24.63 23.59 -29.60
C ALA A 158 -24.65 25.10 -29.30
N GLY A 159 -25.84 25.68 -29.18
CA GLY A 159 -26.05 27.09 -28.85
C GLY A 159 -26.19 27.39 -27.36
N ASN A 160 -26.25 26.39 -26.48
CA ASN A 160 -26.43 26.53 -25.04
C ASN A 160 -25.37 25.71 -24.26
N GLY A 161 -24.11 26.05 -24.51
CA GLY A 161 -22.96 25.46 -23.75
C GLY A 161 -22.62 24.01 -24.04
N GLY A 162 -23.54 23.24 -24.57
CA GLY A 162 -23.32 21.84 -24.94
C GLY A 162 -23.16 20.87 -23.75
N ILE A 163 -22.44 19.82 -23.98
CA ILE A 163 -22.09 18.80 -22.98
C ILE A 163 -20.82 19.26 -22.24
N PRO A 164 -20.79 19.31 -20.90
CA PRO A 164 -19.60 19.64 -20.12
C PRO A 164 -18.61 18.46 -20.09
N TRP A 165 -17.86 18.26 -21.16
CA TRP A 165 -17.06 17.08 -21.45
C TRP A 165 -16.10 16.68 -20.32
N ALA A 166 -15.56 17.64 -19.57
CA ALA A 166 -14.63 17.35 -18.48
C ALA A 166 -15.25 16.53 -17.33
N THR A 167 -16.59 16.55 -17.19
CA THR A 167 -17.31 15.90 -16.08
C THR A 167 -18.39 14.94 -16.54
N SER A 168 -18.69 14.88 -17.85
CA SER A 168 -19.80 14.10 -18.39
C SER A 168 -19.38 12.74 -18.96
N LEU A 169 -18.08 12.46 -19.04
CA LEU A 169 -17.57 11.19 -19.57
C LEU A 169 -17.23 10.23 -18.44
N THR A 170 -17.79 9.02 -18.51
CA THR A 170 -17.37 7.89 -17.68
C THR A 170 -16.75 6.81 -18.57
N ASP A 171 -15.51 6.46 -18.32
CA ASP A 171 -14.78 5.43 -19.08
C ASP A 171 -15.25 4.02 -18.71
N LEU A 172 -15.78 3.29 -19.68
CA LEU A 172 -16.24 1.91 -19.55
C LEU A 172 -15.34 0.91 -20.30
N ARG A 173 -14.28 1.38 -20.94
CA ARG A 173 -13.40 0.51 -21.71
C ARG A 173 -12.78 -0.56 -20.84
N THR A 174 -12.97 -1.80 -21.20
CA THR A 174 -12.34 -2.95 -20.56
C THR A 174 -11.05 -3.30 -21.31
N PRO A 175 -9.87 -3.25 -20.70
CA PRO A 175 -8.66 -3.68 -21.37
C PRO A 175 -8.61 -5.20 -21.52
N VAL A 176 -8.13 -5.65 -22.68
CA VAL A 176 -7.82 -7.05 -22.94
C VAL A 176 -6.41 -7.16 -23.52
N VAL A 177 -5.71 -8.25 -23.23
CA VAL A 177 -4.36 -8.50 -23.72
C VAL A 177 -4.23 -9.89 -24.29
N SER A 178 -3.22 -10.12 -25.08
CA SER A 178 -2.88 -11.47 -25.55
C SER A 178 -2.68 -12.43 -24.37
N LEU A 179 -2.90 -13.70 -24.60
CA LEU A 179 -2.66 -14.74 -23.61
C LEU A 179 -1.23 -14.60 -23.05
N GLY A 180 -1.11 -14.54 -21.71
CA GLY A 180 0.17 -14.28 -21.04
C GLY A 180 0.58 -12.80 -20.92
N GLY A 181 -0.18 -11.87 -21.50
CA GLY A 181 0.07 -10.43 -21.34
C GLY A 181 -0.34 -9.91 -19.97
N ILE A 182 0.26 -8.77 -19.60
CA ILE A 182 -0.08 -8.05 -18.36
C ILE A 182 -1.17 -7.04 -18.67
N LEU A 183 -2.30 -7.11 -17.94
CA LEU A 183 -3.40 -6.15 -18.09
C LEU A 183 -2.98 -4.79 -17.51
N PRO A 184 -3.17 -3.69 -18.24
CA PRO A 184 -3.04 -2.35 -17.65
C PRO A 184 -4.25 -2.09 -16.73
N VAL A 185 -4.02 -1.39 -15.59
CA VAL A 185 -5.08 -0.95 -14.69
C VAL A 185 -5.50 0.48 -15.05
N GLU A 186 -6.02 0.64 -16.24
CA GLU A 186 -6.74 1.83 -16.70
C GLU A 186 -8.06 1.39 -17.30
N GLY A 187 -9.13 2.15 -17.05
CA GLY A 187 -10.49 1.77 -17.39
C GLY A 187 -11.17 0.99 -16.26
N ALA A 188 -12.23 0.28 -16.59
CA ALA A 188 -13.01 -0.48 -15.62
C ALA A 188 -12.22 -1.67 -15.05
N VAL A 189 -12.09 -1.74 -13.73
CA VAL A 189 -11.46 -2.88 -13.05
C VAL A 189 -12.34 -4.12 -13.24
N GLN A 190 -11.78 -5.17 -13.80
CA GLN A 190 -12.44 -6.44 -14.04
C GLN A 190 -11.83 -7.56 -13.22
N PRO A 191 -12.60 -8.59 -12.85
CA PRO A 191 -12.03 -9.84 -12.33
C PRO A 191 -11.03 -10.43 -13.32
N GLY A 192 -10.02 -11.13 -12.81
CA GLY A 192 -9.10 -11.89 -13.65
C GLY A 192 -9.85 -12.95 -14.47
N ALA A 193 -9.42 -13.18 -15.70
CA ALA A 193 -10.05 -14.17 -16.59
C ALA A 193 -9.71 -15.62 -16.20
N TYR A 194 -8.54 -15.82 -15.60
CA TYR A 194 -8.08 -17.15 -15.14
C TYR A 194 -7.10 -16.99 -13.98
N PRO A 195 -7.01 -17.97 -13.06
CA PRO A 195 -5.99 -17.95 -12.02
C PRO A 195 -4.59 -17.92 -12.62
N GLY A 196 -3.78 -16.98 -12.18
CA GLY A 196 -2.44 -16.77 -12.73
C GLY A 196 -2.32 -15.66 -13.77
N GLN A 197 -3.40 -15.01 -14.16
CA GLN A 197 -3.34 -13.79 -14.98
C GLN A 197 -2.70 -12.65 -14.17
N TYR A 198 -1.96 -11.77 -14.86
CA TYR A 198 -1.29 -10.61 -14.25
C TYR A 198 -1.91 -9.29 -14.67
N GLN A 199 -1.87 -8.30 -13.77
CA GLN A 199 -2.16 -6.90 -14.07
C GLN A 199 -1.13 -5.97 -13.43
N ASP A 200 -0.97 -4.77 -14.02
CA ASP A 200 -0.21 -3.67 -13.44
C ASP A 200 -1.17 -2.72 -12.70
N ALA A 201 -1.11 -2.72 -11.38
CA ALA A 201 -1.93 -1.88 -10.52
C ALA A 201 -1.14 -0.67 -10.03
N GLY A 202 -1.04 0.37 -10.87
CA GLY A 202 -0.36 1.61 -10.50
C GLY A 202 1.14 1.45 -10.20
N GLY A 203 1.83 0.60 -10.97
CA GLY A 203 3.24 0.29 -10.78
C GLY A 203 3.51 -0.92 -9.90
N ALA A 204 2.47 -1.55 -9.34
CA ALA A 204 2.57 -2.80 -8.61
C ALA A 204 2.01 -3.95 -9.44
N LEU A 205 2.79 -5.03 -9.59
CA LEU A 205 2.33 -6.23 -10.26
C LEU A 205 1.39 -7.01 -9.34
N GLN A 206 0.21 -7.36 -9.86
CA GLN A 206 -0.75 -8.23 -9.17
C GLN A 206 -1.04 -9.48 -9.99
N ARG A 207 -1.38 -10.57 -9.29
CA ARG A 207 -1.77 -11.85 -9.87
C ARG A 207 -3.17 -12.21 -9.42
N TRP A 208 -3.99 -12.67 -10.35
CA TRP A 208 -5.30 -13.20 -10.02
C TRP A 208 -5.18 -14.58 -9.35
N ASP A 209 -5.76 -14.75 -8.17
CA ASP A 209 -5.72 -16.01 -7.41
C ASP A 209 -6.93 -16.92 -7.70
N GLY A 210 -7.92 -16.42 -8.43
CA GLY A 210 -9.21 -17.06 -8.73
C GLY A 210 -10.40 -16.33 -8.12
N GLY A 211 -10.18 -15.46 -7.13
CA GLY A 211 -11.21 -14.68 -6.44
C GLY A 211 -10.87 -13.20 -6.32
N ALA A 212 -9.58 -12.87 -6.25
CA ALA A 212 -9.09 -11.50 -6.06
C ALA A 212 -7.75 -11.25 -6.77
N TRP A 213 -7.45 -9.98 -7.05
CA TRP A 213 -6.13 -9.53 -7.44
C TRP A 213 -5.25 -9.39 -6.19
N VAL A 214 -4.17 -10.16 -6.12
CA VAL A 214 -3.21 -10.16 -5.00
C VAL A 214 -1.84 -9.70 -5.45
N ALA A 215 -1.11 -9.01 -4.58
CA ALA A 215 0.25 -8.55 -4.88
C ALA A 215 1.16 -9.72 -5.30
N TYR A 216 2.01 -9.49 -6.32
CA TYR A 216 2.96 -10.49 -6.80
C TYR A 216 4.35 -9.87 -7.03
N PRO A 217 5.40 -10.50 -6.46
CA PRO A 217 5.32 -11.61 -5.52
C PRO A 217 4.58 -11.21 -4.23
N SER A 218 3.96 -12.15 -3.54
CA SER A 218 3.21 -11.92 -2.28
C SER A 218 4.10 -11.37 -1.16
N ALA A 219 5.39 -11.55 -1.28
CA ALA A 219 6.42 -10.94 -0.45
C ALA A 219 7.51 -10.37 -1.36
N THR A 220 7.61 -9.05 -1.42
CA THR A 220 8.76 -8.38 -2.03
C THR A 220 9.90 -8.41 -1.02
N GLY A 221 10.84 -9.35 -1.20
CA GLY A 221 12.13 -9.28 -0.51
C GLY A 221 12.88 -8.05 -1.00
N GLY A 222 13.02 -7.03 -0.16
CA GLY A 222 13.74 -5.82 -0.50
C GLY A 222 13.51 -4.74 0.54
N ILE A 223 14.45 -3.81 0.61
CA ILE A 223 14.34 -2.62 1.47
C ILE A 223 13.58 -1.57 0.67
N VAL A 224 12.45 -1.12 1.19
CA VAL A 224 11.68 -0.03 0.60
C VAL A 224 12.49 1.25 0.69
N PRO A 225 12.72 1.99 -0.42
CA PRO A 225 13.52 3.21 -0.39
C PRO A 225 12.84 4.32 0.42
N ALA A 226 13.64 5.23 0.97
CA ALA A 226 13.16 6.37 1.76
C ALA A 226 12.18 7.27 1.01
N SER A 227 12.26 7.31 -0.32
CA SER A 227 11.35 8.07 -1.20
C SER A 227 9.90 7.59 -1.20
N ALA A 228 9.62 6.37 -0.71
CA ALA A 228 8.27 5.84 -0.60
C ALA A 228 7.42 6.48 0.52
N GLY A 229 8.00 7.41 1.30
CA GLY A 229 7.30 8.15 2.36
C GLY A 229 6.92 7.27 3.56
N ASN A 230 5.86 7.65 4.28
CA ASN A 230 5.42 6.98 5.50
C ASN A 230 4.23 6.02 5.29
N ALA A 231 3.99 5.59 4.05
CA ALA A 231 2.94 4.60 3.79
C ALA A 231 3.11 3.35 4.66
N PRO A 232 2.01 2.72 5.10
CA PRO A 232 2.07 1.43 5.77
C PRO A 232 2.79 0.39 4.92
N ALA A 233 3.47 -0.55 5.56
CA ALA A 233 4.11 -1.66 4.86
C ALA A 233 3.08 -2.66 4.32
N SER A 234 3.45 -3.39 3.27
CA SER A 234 2.62 -4.43 2.67
C SER A 234 2.45 -5.65 3.57
N TYR A 235 3.40 -5.90 4.48
CA TYR A 235 3.34 -7.03 5.43
C TYR A 235 4.19 -6.74 6.68
N THR A 236 3.83 -7.39 7.78
CA THR A 236 4.63 -7.33 9.02
C THR A 236 6.00 -7.95 8.81
N GLY A 237 7.05 -7.21 9.14
CA GLY A 237 8.43 -7.63 8.95
C GLY A 237 9.11 -7.05 7.71
N GLN A 238 8.42 -6.30 6.88
CA GLN A 238 9.02 -5.57 5.76
C GLN A 238 10.04 -4.54 6.28
N TYR A 239 11.13 -4.37 5.56
CA TYR A 239 12.17 -3.38 5.87
C TYR A 239 12.04 -2.16 4.97
N ARG A 240 12.42 -1.00 5.49
CA ARG A 240 12.62 0.23 4.70
C ARG A 240 13.86 0.98 5.17
N ASP A 241 14.39 1.81 4.28
CA ASP A 241 15.28 2.89 4.64
C ASP A 241 14.45 4.13 5.02
N SER A 242 14.74 4.76 6.16
CA SER A 242 14.03 5.97 6.57
C SER A 242 14.65 7.21 5.92
N PRO A 243 13.92 8.35 5.83
CA PRO A 243 14.49 9.62 5.37
C PRO A 243 15.72 10.10 6.17
N THR A 244 15.92 9.57 7.36
CA THR A 244 17.07 9.87 8.22
C THR A 244 18.20 8.85 8.11
N GLY A 245 18.13 7.89 7.18
CA GLY A 245 19.14 6.86 6.97
C GLY A 245 19.14 5.73 8.00
N VAL A 246 18.04 5.57 8.75
CA VAL A 246 17.86 4.47 9.71
C VAL A 246 17.07 3.34 9.06
N LEU A 247 17.64 2.13 9.07
CA LEU A 247 16.91 0.94 8.66
C LEU A 247 15.76 0.67 9.63
N GLN A 248 14.54 0.58 9.11
CA GLN A 248 13.33 0.33 9.88
C GLN A 248 12.65 -0.97 9.46
N ARG A 249 11.91 -1.57 10.38
CA ARG A 249 11.09 -2.76 10.17
C ARG A 249 9.64 -2.46 10.55
N TRP A 250 8.70 -2.91 9.73
CA TRP A 250 7.27 -2.79 10.04
C TRP A 250 6.87 -3.80 11.12
N ASN A 251 6.28 -3.35 12.22
CA ASN A 251 5.84 -4.21 13.32
C ASN A 251 4.37 -4.65 13.22
N GLY A 252 3.67 -4.26 12.14
CA GLY A 252 2.25 -4.48 11.92
C GLY A 252 1.41 -3.20 12.07
N THR A 253 1.92 -2.18 12.77
CA THR A 253 1.22 -0.91 13.02
C THR A 253 2.08 0.32 12.71
N ALA A 254 3.40 0.21 12.86
CA ALA A 254 4.33 1.32 12.67
C ALA A 254 5.70 0.86 12.17
N TRP A 255 6.43 1.78 11.54
CA TRP A 255 7.84 1.61 11.22
C TRP A 255 8.68 1.87 12.48
N VAL A 256 9.39 0.86 12.95
CA VAL A 256 10.30 0.92 14.10
C VAL A 256 11.73 0.65 13.66
N PRO A 257 12.76 1.19 14.33
CA PRO A 257 14.15 0.84 14.02
C PRO A 257 14.33 -0.68 13.96
N ALA A 258 14.99 -1.17 12.90
CA ALA A 258 15.21 -2.61 12.69
C ALA A 258 16.14 -3.20 13.74
N VAL A 259 17.10 -2.38 14.19
CA VAL A 259 17.94 -2.66 15.33
C VAL A 259 17.59 -1.59 16.38
N PRO A 260 17.08 -1.97 17.54
CA PRO A 260 16.91 -1.00 18.63
C PRO A 260 18.26 -0.33 18.92
N GLY A 261 18.30 0.98 18.86
CA GLY A 261 19.51 1.72 19.17
C GLY A 261 19.86 1.61 20.66
N PRO A 262 21.08 2.01 21.07
CA PRO A 262 21.38 2.17 22.47
C PRO A 262 20.43 3.20 23.07
N TYR A 263 19.85 2.87 24.21
CA TYR A 263 19.07 3.82 25.00
C TYR A 263 19.99 4.44 26.04
N PHE A 264 19.91 5.76 26.20
CA PHE A 264 20.82 6.48 27.10
C PHE A 264 20.06 7.56 27.87
N THR A 265 20.42 7.71 29.13
CA THR A 265 20.01 8.83 29.96
C THR A 265 21.14 9.19 30.92
N ASP A 266 21.27 10.46 31.19
CA ASP A 266 22.23 10.97 32.14
C ASP A 266 21.66 12.13 32.95
N ASN A 267 22.35 12.46 34.07
CA ASN A 267 22.10 13.64 34.85
C ASN A 267 23.42 14.15 35.38
N GLY A 268 23.81 15.36 34.97
CA GLY A 268 25.01 16.06 35.37
C GLY A 268 24.90 16.79 36.72
N ASP A 269 23.70 16.84 37.32
CA ASP A 269 23.50 17.54 38.58
C ASP A 269 24.04 16.72 39.77
N GLN A 270 24.70 17.37 40.69
CA GLN A 270 25.06 16.77 41.96
C GLN A 270 23.85 16.62 42.86
N GLY A 271 23.71 15.47 43.48
CA GLY A 271 22.69 15.23 44.52
C GLY A 271 23.23 14.43 45.69
N GLU A 272 22.49 14.44 46.80
CA GLU A 272 22.92 13.76 48.02
C GLU A 272 21.79 12.99 48.70
N THR A 273 22.14 11.96 49.44
CA THR A 273 21.23 11.26 50.34
C THR A 273 21.91 10.85 51.65
N THR A 274 21.10 10.73 52.71
CA THR A 274 21.48 10.14 54.01
C THR A 274 20.73 8.84 54.27
N SER A 275 19.94 8.35 53.28
CA SER A 275 19.10 7.16 53.43
C SER A 275 19.92 5.88 53.47
N GLY A 276 19.66 5.03 54.45
CA GLY A 276 20.17 3.67 54.51
C GLY A 276 19.43 2.68 53.65
N SER A 277 18.23 3.05 53.24
CA SER A 277 17.43 2.29 52.24
C SER A 277 17.62 2.90 50.85
N TYR A 278 17.49 2.10 49.81
CA TYR A 278 17.54 2.57 48.45
C TYR A 278 16.44 3.58 48.13
N VAL A 279 16.82 4.76 47.68
CA VAL A 279 15.94 5.85 47.24
C VAL A 279 16.24 6.22 45.79
N SER A 280 15.25 6.51 45.01
CA SER A 280 15.41 6.90 43.60
C SER A 280 15.57 8.41 43.40
N THR A 281 15.40 9.21 44.46
CA THR A 281 15.50 10.67 44.44
C THR A 281 16.66 11.14 45.32
N LEU A 282 17.38 12.14 44.84
CA LEU A 282 18.48 12.78 45.54
C LEU A 282 18.14 14.23 45.83
N VAL A 283 18.47 14.71 47.04
CA VAL A 283 18.35 16.12 47.39
C VAL A 283 19.34 16.92 46.58
N GLY A 284 18.92 18.07 46.05
CA GLY A 284 19.74 18.96 45.23
C GLY A 284 19.71 18.72 43.73
N ARG A 285 19.03 17.65 43.25
CA ARG A 285 18.82 17.42 41.81
C ARG A 285 17.54 18.05 41.31
N THR A 286 17.61 18.64 40.13
CA THR A 286 16.46 19.22 39.43
C THR A 286 15.61 18.14 38.73
N THR A 287 16.27 17.06 38.23
CA THR A 287 15.60 15.94 37.55
C THR A 287 15.77 14.66 38.36
N ASN A 288 14.67 14.16 38.89
CA ASN A 288 14.57 12.93 39.69
C ASN A 288 13.27 12.18 39.35
N PRO A 289 13.28 10.84 39.34
CA PRO A 289 14.46 9.95 39.36
C PRO A 289 15.13 9.84 37.97
N LEU A 290 16.41 9.45 37.95
CA LEU A 290 17.10 9.09 36.71
C LEU A 290 16.57 7.72 36.21
N ARG A 291 16.00 7.70 35.04
CA ARG A 291 15.45 6.47 34.44
C ARG A 291 15.55 6.46 32.93
N VAL A 292 15.62 5.25 32.35
CA VAL A 292 15.58 5.00 30.92
C VAL A 292 14.62 3.87 30.64
N SER A 293 13.73 4.06 29.64
CA SER A 293 12.85 3.00 29.15
C SER A 293 13.39 2.45 27.84
N PHE A 294 13.26 1.14 27.66
CA PHE A 294 13.72 0.43 26.46
C PHE A 294 12.76 -0.69 26.08
N VAL A 295 12.77 -1.07 24.80
CA VAL A 295 12.01 -2.23 24.29
C VAL A 295 12.95 -3.44 24.28
N ALA A 296 12.50 -4.55 24.87
CA ALA A 296 13.30 -5.76 24.92
C ALA A 296 13.53 -6.34 23.53
N PRO A 297 14.78 -6.69 23.16
CA PRO A 297 15.14 -7.25 21.87
C PRO A 297 14.65 -8.70 21.73
N PRO A 298 14.62 -9.24 20.49
CA PRO A 298 14.29 -10.65 20.24
C PRO A 298 15.16 -11.66 21.00
N SER A 299 16.42 -11.30 21.29
CA SER A 299 17.36 -12.11 22.09
C SER A 299 16.98 -12.24 23.57
N LYS A 300 15.97 -11.49 24.05
CA LYS A 300 15.51 -11.47 25.43
C LYS A 300 16.56 -10.94 26.42
N ALA A 301 17.62 -10.25 25.95
CA ALA A 301 18.72 -9.81 26.78
C ALA A 301 19.26 -8.44 26.40
N VAL A 302 19.72 -7.69 27.40
CA VAL A 302 20.37 -6.39 27.23
C VAL A 302 21.64 -6.32 28.10
N ALA A 303 22.66 -5.58 27.63
CA ALA A 303 23.77 -5.15 28.42
C ALA A 303 23.51 -3.72 28.92
N VAL A 304 23.67 -3.48 30.21
CA VAL A 304 23.41 -2.19 30.82
C VAL A 304 24.68 -1.65 31.42
N GLY A 305 25.22 -0.59 30.86
CA GLY A 305 26.29 0.20 31.42
C GLY A 305 25.70 1.30 32.29
N PHE A 306 26.22 1.47 33.49
CA PHE A 306 25.83 2.58 34.35
C PHE A 306 27.03 3.10 35.17
N GLY A 307 26.99 4.35 35.51
CA GLY A 307 28.12 4.99 36.21
C GLY A 307 27.72 6.26 36.90
N CYS A 308 28.63 6.68 37.81
CA CYS A 308 28.42 7.82 38.63
C CYS A 308 29.78 8.37 39.10
N ARG A 309 29.91 9.70 39.25
CA ARG A 309 30.92 10.29 40.11
C ARG A 309 30.36 10.37 41.53
N MET A 310 31.03 9.72 42.46
CA MET A 310 30.48 9.59 43.82
C MET A 310 31.54 9.69 44.89
N ARG A 311 31.13 10.11 46.08
CA ARG A 311 31.92 10.11 47.29
C ARG A 311 31.05 9.84 48.53
N SER A 312 31.65 9.33 49.55
CA SER A 312 31.06 9.19 50.87
C SER A 312 31.77 10.14 51.86
N ARG A 313 31.20 10.32 53.04
CA ARG A 313 31.85 10.99 54.18
C ARG A 313 31.96 10.04 55.33
N ASP A 314 33.02 10.22 56.17
CA ASP A 314 33.16 9.61 57.48
C ASP A 314 33.00 8.07 57.55
N ASP A 315 33.90 7.34 56.88
CA ASP A 315 33.95 5.85 56.86
C ASP A 315 32.66 5.12 56.42
N ALA A 316 31.75 5.82 55.72
CA ALA A 316 30.57 5.25 55.18
C ALA A 316 30.76 4.80 53.72
N TYR A 317 29.87 3.95 53.28
CA TYR A 317 29.78 3.48 51.89
C TYR A 317 28.61 4.14 51.17
N ALA A 318 28.86 4.78 50.04
CA ALA A 318 27.81 5.26 49.12
C ALA A 318 27.59 4.25 47.99
N TYR A 319 26.35 3.92 47.76
CA TYR A 319 25.94 2.90 46.74
C TYR A 319 25.03 3.51 45.69
N MET A 320 25.20 3.07 44.45
CA MET A 320 24.26 3.26 43.36
C MET A 320 23.94 1.92 42.76
N ALA A 321 22.66 1.55 42.66
CA ALA A 321 22.19 0.31 42.00
C ALA A 321 21.03 0.60 41.06
N LEU A 322 20.67 -0.39 40.27
CA LEU A 322 19.58 -0.27 39.30
C LEU A 322 18.39 -1.16 39.69
N GLU A 323 17.19 -0.60 39.60
CA GLU A 323 15.95 -1.35 39.56
C GLU A 323 15.53 -1.57 38.12
N LEU A 324 15.14 -2.78 37.77
CA LEU A 324 14.47 -3.11 36.50
C LEU A 324 12.99 -3.35 36.78
N SER A 325 12.10 -2.65 36.07
CA SER A 325 10.66 -2.82 36.18
C SER A 325 9.98 -2.98 34.82
N GLN A 326 8.81 -3.60 34.82
CA GLN A 326 7.88 -3.66 33.69
C GLN A 326 6.54 -3.07 34.14
N GLY A 327 6.22 -1.88 33.67
CA GLY A 327 5.11 -1.12 34.24
C GLY A 327 5.29 -0.90 35.76
N ALA A 328 4.33 -1.32 36.57
CA ALA A 328 4.40 -1.25 38.02
C ALA A 328 5.10 -2.45 38.69
N THR A 329 5.45 -3.48 37.93
CA THR A 329 6.05 -4.71 38.48
C THR A 329 7.57 -4.60 38.50
N VAL A 330 8.18 -4.75 39.69
CA VAL A 330 9.64 -4.84 39.86
C VAL A 330 10.09 -6.24 39.46
N ILE A 331 10.97 -6.31 38.49
CA ILE A 331 11.58 -7.55 37.98
C ILE A 331 12.89 -7.84 38.70
N SER A 332 13.68 -6.80 38.96
CA SER A 332 14.93 -6.88 39.73
C SER A 332 15.04 -5.65 40.61
N ALA A 333 15.03 -5.83 41.94
CA ALA A 333 15.23 -4.75 42.87
C ALA A 333 16.70 -4.27 42.87
N PRO A 334 16.98 -3.02 43.34
CA PRO A 334 18.33 -2.58 43.52
C PRO A 334 19.03 -3.41 44.61
N ASP A 335 20.30 -3.77 44.37
CA ASP A 335 21.06 -4.68 45.18
C ASP A 335 22.54 -4.22 45.23
N ASP A 336 23.21 -4.36 46.40
CA ASP A 336 24.58 -3.99 46.60
C ASP A 336 25.56 -4.85 45.80
N GLU A 337 25.25 -6.14 45.65
CA GLU A 337 26.10 -7.09 44.93
C GLU A 337 26.33 -6.68 43.48
N TYR A 338 25.26 -6.10 42.88
CA TYR A 338 25.27 -5.67 41.49
C TYR A 338 25.33 -4.13 41.34
N GLY A 339 25.58 -3.43 42.42
CA GLY A 339 25.67 -1.99 42.47
C GLY A 339 27.10 -1.46 42.35
N LEU A 340 27.21 -0.15 42.22
CA LEU A 340 28.45 0.59 42.38
C LEU A 340 28.59 1.02 43.84
N TYR A 341 29.78 1.06 44.37
CA TYR A 341 30.03 1.65 45.68
C TYR A 341 31.35 2.40 45.78
N THR A 342 31.44 3.31 46.72
CA THR A 342 32.70 3.96 47.15
C THR A 342 32.66 4.17 48.63
N ALA A 343 33.85 4.03 49.26
CA ALA A 343 34.14 4.47 50.62
C ALA A 343 35.03 5.73 50.66
N SER A 344 35.32 6.28 49.49
CA SER A 344 36.23 7.43 49.36
C SER A 344 35.57 8.74 49.78
N THR A 345 36.27 9.54 50.58
CA THR A 345 35.90 10.92 50.89
C THR A 345 36.21 11.88 49.73
N THR A 346 37.05 11.45 48.79
CA THR A 346 37.34 12.15 47.54
C THR A 346 36.42 11.63 46.43
N THR A 347 35.95 12.51 45.56
CA THR A 347 35.07 12.13 44.43
C THR A 347 35.80 11.15 43.51
N THR A 348 35.18 10.00 43.30
CA THR A 348 35.68 8.90 42.46
C THR A 348 34.65 8.63 41.33
N SER A 349 35.12 8.40 40.13
CA SER A 349 34.27 7.93 39.02
C SER A 349 34.23 6.42 39.05
N VAL A 350 33.04 5.86 39.15
CA VAL A 350 32.77 4.41 39.18
C VAL A 350 31.79 4.03 38.11
N SER A 351 32.00 2.91 37.45
CA SER A 351 31.06 2.36 36.46
C SER A 351 31.10 0.85 36.47
N ALA A 352 29.98 0.23 36.07
CA ALA A 352 29.86 -1.20 35.87
C ALA A 352 28.99 -1.51 34.65
N MET A 353 29.07 -2.77 34.25
CA MET A 353 28.17 -3.33 33.23
C MET A 353 27.43 -4.53 33.83
N ARG A 354 26.14 -4.57 33.65
CA ARG A 354 25.26 -5.68 34.05
C ARG A 354 24.46 -6.21 32.89
N ARG A 355 24.32 -7.52 32.79
CA ARG A 355 23.41 -8.17 31.82
C ARG A 355 22.07 -8.44 32.49
N PHE A 356 20.98 -8.04 31.83
CA PHE A 356 19.63 -8.54 32.14
C PHE A 356 19.16 -9.46 31.03
N SER A 357 18.56 -10.59 31.41
CA SER A 357 18.10 -11.64 30.49
C SER A 357 16.74 -12.19 30.91
N GLY A 358 16.10 -12.99 30.05
CA GLY A 358 14.77 -13.52 30.32
C GLY A 358 13.65 -12.50 30.08
N LEU A 359 13.94 -11.41 29.37
CA LEU A 359 12.98 -10.38 29.03
C LEU A 359 11.97 -10.88 27.98
N THR A 360 10.75 -10.34 28.02
CA THR A 360 9.74 -10.63 26.99
C THR A 360 10.00 -9.77 25.76
N PRO A 361 10.29 -10.35 24.58
CA PRO A 361 10.56 -9.57 23.37
C PRO A 361 9.42 -8.60 23.03
N GLY A 362 9.77 -7.37 22.66
CA GLY A 362 8.82 -6.32 22.32
C GLY A 362 8.14 -5.64 23.52
N ALA A 363 8.31 -6.15 24.74
CA ALA A 363 7.80 -5.49 25.93
C ALA A 363 8.69 -4.32 26.35
N THR A 364 8.09 -3.27 26.91
CA THR A 364 8.81 -2.11 27.43
C THR A 364 9.20 -2.33 28.89
N TYR A 365 10.45 -2.09 29.19
CA TYR A 365 11.04 -2.12 30.51
C TYR A 365 11.62 -0.76 30.88
N THR A 366 11.74 -0.48 32.19
CA THR A 366 12.35 0.76 32.70
C THR A 366 13.43 0.41 33.70
N LEU A 367 14.60 1.02 33.53
CA LEU A 367 15.66 1.02 34.49
C LEU A 367 15.63 2.34 35.25
N THR A 368 15.71 2.26 36.57
CA THR A 368 15.75 3.41 37.47
C THR A 368 16.99 3.32 38.37
N ALA A 369 17.72 4.42 38.51
CA ALA A 369 18.84 4.50 39.45
C ALA A 369 18.34 4.69 40.88
N TYR A 370 18.90 3.93 41.78
CA TYR A 370 18.67 4.01 43.21
C TYR A 370 19.99 4.24 43.97
N PHE A 371 19.91 4.94 45.08
CA PHE A 371 21.03 5.39 45.86
C PHE A 371 20.81 5.12 47.35
N ARG A 372 21.89 4.77 48.10
CA ARG A 372 21.85 4.63 49.54
C ARG A 372 23.22 4.88 50.17
N VAL A 373 23.27 5.00 51.50
CA VAL A 373 24.50 5.16 52.30
C VAL A 373 24.49 4.21 53.50
N VAL A 374 25.63 3.59 53.81
CA VAL A 374 25.80 2.66 54.94
C VAL A 374 27.14 2.88 55.60
N PRO A 375 27.23 2.94 56.97
CA PRO A 375 26.15 2.95 57.93
C PRO A 375 25.41 4.29 57.96
N THR A 376 24.18 4.27 58.46
CA THR A 376 23.36 5.47 58.63
C THR A 376 23.62 6.13 59.99
N THR A 377 24.67 6.91 60.08
CA THR A 377 24.78 7.90 61.16
C THR A 377 24.14 9.21 60.67
N PRO A 378 23.47 10.02 61.54
CA PRO A 378 22.69 11.18 61.06
C PRO A 378 23.48 12.22 60.27
N ALA A 379 24.81 12.20 60.35
CA ALA A 379 25.71 13.14 59.68
C ALA A 379 26.33 12.62 58.36
N VAL A 380 26.15 11.33 58.01
CA VAL A 380 26.82 10.73 56.86
C VAL A 380 25.99 10.98 55.60
N LYS A 381 26.63 11.50 54.57
CA LYS A 381 26.04 11.78 53.25
C LYS A 381 26.78 11.05 52.15
N GLY A 382 26.03 10.37 51.29
CA GLY A 382 26.50 9.98 49.99
C GLY A 382 26.23 11.11 48.99
N VAL A 383 27.23 11.48 48.22
CA VAL A 383 27.15 12.51 47.18
C VAL A 383 27.33 11.83 45.84
N PHE A 384 26.44 12.10 44.89
CA PHE A 384 26.38 11.49 43.59
C PHE A 384 26.26 12.58 42.51
N ASP A 385 27.08 12.48 41.47
CA ASP A 385 27.21 13.46 40.41
C ASP A 385 27.44 12.76 39.08
N ASN A 386 27.13 13.40 37.96
CA ASN A 386 27.32 12.84 36.59
C ASN A 386 26.90 11.38 36.49
N THR A 387 25.66 11.07 36.86
CA THR A 387 25.09 9.72 36.75
C THR A 387 24.57 9.44 35.39
N TYR A 388 24.77 8.21 34.88
CA TYR A 388 24.22 7.76 33.59
C TYR A 388 23.75 6.31 33.62
N ILE A 389 22.83 6.00 32.72
CA ILE A 389 22.40 4.63 32.41
C ILE A 389 22.41 4.51 30.90
N LYS A 390 23.06 3.47 30.37
CA LYS A 390 23.07 3.07 28.95
C LYS A 390 22.57 1.65 28.82
N VAL A 391 21.65 1.42 27.88
CA VAL A 391 21.13 0.09 27.57
C VAL A 391 21.50 -0.26 26.15
N ASP A 392 22.26 -1.32 25.99
CA ASP A 392 22.62 -1.88 24.68
C ASP A 392 21.84 -3.18 24.48
N PRO A 393 20.90 -3.25 23.50
CA PRO A 393 20.26 -4.50 23.13
C PRO A 393 21.33 -5.51 22.69
N LEU A 394 21.28 -6.73 23.20
CA LEU A 394 22.16 -7.81 22.74
C LEU A 394 21.54 -8.47 21.49
N PRO A 395 22.35 -8.97 20.54
CA PRO A 395 21.88 -9.62 19.33
C PRO A 395 21.23 -10.98 19.63
#